data_062adc56474d6cb7a3a0eaaf3d73c093
#
_entry.id   062adc56474d6cb7a3a0eaaf3d73c093
#
_cell.length_a   1.000
_cell.length_b   1.000
_cell.length_c   1.000
_cell.angle_alpha   90.00
_cell.angle_beta   90.00
_cell.angle_gamma   90.00
#
_symmetry.space_group_name_H-M   'P 1'
#
loop_
_entity.id
_entity.type
_entity.pdbx_description
1 polymer ?
#
loop_
_entity_poly.entity_id
_entity_poly.type
_entity_poly.pdbx_seq_one_letter_code
_entity_poly.pdbx_strand_id
1 'polypeptide(L)'
;MPTLLRGKDVQEIEELKRQGLSINAISKLTGCDRKTIRKYLAQPEAAPVYGPRELRPSKLDGFKAYIEERLKAGVWNARVLLRELRQRGYAGGYTILTDWLRPQRESARAVAVRRFETPIGHQAQVDWGHLGTIEIDGKARQLWGFSITLGYSRAMMAEAALDQTLGTLLRMHEEAFRQLGGVPEEILYDRMKTVWLRTDERGEIVWHPVFLDFARYWGFRPRLCRPYRAQTKGKIESGVKYVRRNFLCGLQGREPTSLDDFNGQLRQWIWEVSNQRVHGTTHERVDCRWEAEKLKLQPIGGRLPYPFVDEELRKVARDAYVSWEGNRYSVPWAYAGSPVWVRDRENQIEVHYGGETIAVHPRASGKHQIITVPEHHRGIPLGRRGPSTKILIHIQQAAPSVEVRSLAAYESVVGGVQ
;
A
#
# COMPACT_ATOMS: atom_id res chain seq x y z
N MET A 1 14.79 -49.07 5.12
CA MET A 1 13.34 -48.87 5.25
C MET A 1 12.69 -49.55 4.04
N PRO A 2 11.59 -50.28 4.20
CA PRO A 2 10.90 -50.87 3.05
C PRO A 2 10.35 -49.73 2.19
N THR A 3 10.82 -49.66 0.95
CA THR A 3 10.35 -48.69 -0.03
C THR A 3 8.94 -49.08 -0.46
N LEU A 4 7.96 -48.20 -0.27
CA LEU A 4 6.63 -48.41 -0.79
C LEU A 4 6.67 -48.31 -2.31
N LEU A 5 6.07 -49.31 -2.98
CA LEU A 5 5.97 -49.32 -4.46
C LEU A 5 4.95 -48.22 -4.89
N ARG A 6 5.21 -47.61 -6.06
CA ARG A 6 4.26 -46.70 -6.69
C ARG A 6 3.11 -47.50 -7.31
N GLY A 7 1.96 -46.89 -7.50
CA GLY A 7 0.80 -47.57 -8.11
C GLY A 7 1.10 -48.21 -9.46
N LYS A 8 1.98 -47.61 -10.28
CA LYS A 8 2.45 -48.20 -11.56
C LYS A 8 3.22 -49.50 -11.36
N ASP A 9 4.09 -49.54 -10.33
CA ASP A 9 4.92 -50.70 -10.04
C ASP A 9 4.08 -51.87 -9.55
N VAL A 10 2.96 -51.59 -8.84
CA VAL A 10 2.01 -52.62 -8.39
C VAL A 10 1.23 -53.20 -9.56
N GLN A 11 0.75 -52.31 -10.47
CA GLN A 11 0.04 -52.75 -11.69
C GLN A 11 0.95 -53.59 -12.58
N GLU A 12 2.23 -53.29 -12.70
CA GLU A 12 3.22 -54.08 -13.45
C GLU A 12 3.40 -55.48 -12.81
N ILE A 13 3.49 -55.55 -11.49
CA ILE A 13 3.60 -56.87 -10.80
C ILE A 13 2.36 -57.72 -11.03
N GLU A 14 1.17 -57.13 -11.02
CA GLU A 14 -0.09 -57.82 -11.28
C GLU A 14 -0.18 -58.31 -12.71
N GLU A 15 0.23 -57.49 -13.69
CA GLU A 15 0.23 -57.84 -15.10
C GLU A 15 1.20 -58.99 -15.39
N LEU A 16 2.43 -58.92 -14.86
CA LEU A 16 3.44 -59.97 -15.01
C LEU A 16 2.93 -61.28 -14.37
N LYS A 17 2.19 -61.20 -13.27
CA LYS A 17 1.56 -62.40 -12.65
C LYS A 17 0.44 -62.94 -13.49
N ARG A 18 -0.38 -62.11 -14.13
CA ARG A 18 -1.48 -62.49 -15.05
C ARG A 18 -0.93 -63.20 -16.30
N GLN A 19 0.25 -62.77 -16.75
CA GLN A 19 1.03 -63.39 -17.84
C GLN A 19 1.64 -64.77 -17.45
N GLY A 20 1.43 -65.26 -16.24
CA GLY A 20 1.84 -66.56 -15.77
C GLY A 20 3.27 -66.64 -15.20
N LEU A 21 3.93 -65.52 -15.01
CA LEU A 21 5.30 -65.49 -14.44
C LEU A 21 5.32 -65.97 -12.99
N SER A 22 6.35 -66.69 -12.62
CA SER A 22 6.61 -67.05 -11.23
C SER A 22 7.08 -65.86 -10.40
N ILE A 23 6.83 -65.86 -9.09
CA ILE A 23 7.25 -64.81 -8.15
C ILE A 23 8.77 -64.55 -8.25
N ASN A 24 9.55 -65.60 -8.49
CA ASN A 24 10.98 -65.47 -8.67
C ASN A 24 11.36 -64.74 -9.98
N ALA A 25 10.61 -65.01 -11.06
CA ALA A 25 10.80 -64.31 -12.34
C ALA A 25 10.40 -62.83 -12.22
N ILE A 26 9.26 -62.53 -11.59
CA ILE A 26 8.79 -61.18 -11.35
C ILE A 26 9.82 -60.42 -10.48
N SER A 27 10.35 -61.05 -9.43
CA SER A 27 11.39 -60.43 -8.56
C SER A 27 12.63 -60.06 -9.33
N LYS A 28 13.07 -60.93 -10.29
CA LYS A 28 14.25 -60.66 -11.14
C LYS A 28 14.00 -59.52 -12.14
N LEU A 29 12.77 -59.42 -12.68
CA LEU A 29 12.42 -58.41 -13.68
C LEU A 29 12.19 -57.03 -13.05
N THR A 30 11.47 -56.97 -11.92
CA THR A 30 11.08 -55.70 -11.26
C THR A 30 12.12 -55.22 -10.22
N GLY A 31 13.06 -56.04 -9.79
CA GLY A 31 14.00 -55.77 -8.72
C GLY A 31 13.32 -55.76 -7.32
N CYS A 32 12.06 -56.09 -7.23
CA CYS A 32 11.31 -56.09 -5.96
C CYS A 32 11.54 -57.37 -5.16
N ASP A 33 11.61 -57.24 -3.83
CA ASP A 33 11.69 -58.39 -2.94
C ASP A 33 10.46 -59.29 -3.02
N ARG A 34 10.67 -60.61 -2.97
CA ARG A 34 9.62 -61.62 -3.08
C ARG A 34 8.52 -61.47 -2.01
N LYS A 35 8.84 -61.01 -0.80
CA LYS A 35 7.85 -60.74 0.24
C LYS A 35 6.96 -59.55 -0.15
N THR A 36 7.53 -58.52 -0.73
CA THR A 36 6.83 -57.37 -1.26
C THR A 36 5.87 -57.74 -2.37
N ILE A 37 6.34 -58.56 -3.33
CA ILE A 37 5.49 -59.04 -4.44
C ILE A 37 4.33 -59.87 -3.91
N ARG A 38 4.56 -60.82 -2.99
CA ARG A 38 3.48 -61.59 -2.36
C ARG A 38 2.47 -60.72 -1.61
N LYS A 39 2.94 -59.71 -0.92
CA LYS A 39 2.08 -58.76 -0.18
C LYS A 39 1.10 -58.07 -1.12
N TYR A 40 1.60 -57.50 -2.21
CA TYR A 40 0.74 -56.77 -3.17
C TYR A 40 -0.15 -57.70 -4.00
N LEU A 41 0.30 -58.87 -4.36
CA LEU A 41 -0.55 -59.88 -5.03
C LEU A 41 -1.66 -60.44 -4.11
N ALA A 42 -1.47 -60.42 -2.80
CA ALA A 42 -2.53 -60.85 -1.83
C ALA A 42 -3.63 -59.79 -1.60
N GLN A 43 -3.33 -58.51 -1.96
CA GLN A 43 -4.28 -57.38 -1.81
C GLN A 43 -4.23 -56.47 -3.04
N PRO A 44 -4.68 -56.93 -4.21
CA PRO A 44 -4.50 -56.23 -5.47
C PRO A 44 -5.26 -54.88 -5.54
N GLU A 45 -6.35 -54.71 -4.81
CA GLU A 45 -7.15 -53.49 -4.82
C GLU A 45 -6.70 -52.42 -3.76
N ALA A 46 -5.76 -52.78 -2.90
CA ALA A 46 -5.28 -51.87 -1.87
C ALA A 46 -4.22 -50.92 -2.42
N ALA A 47 -4.58 -49.67 -2.69
CA ALA A 47 -3.59 -48.65 -2.98
C ALA A 47 -2.53 -48.59 -1.86
N PRO A 48 -1.23 -48.51 -2.19
CA PRO A 48 -0.17 -48.42 -1.19
C PRO A 48 -0.33 -47.17 -0.35
N VAL A 49 -0.81 -47.29 0.87
CA VAL A 49 -1.02 -46.21 1.83
C VAL A 49 0.04 -46.27 2.91
N TYR A 50 0.68 -45.17 3.18
CA TYR A 50 1.54 -45.04 4.37
C TYR A 50 0.63 -45.03 5.61
N GLY A 51 0.90 -45.89 6.57
CA GLY A 51 0.25 -45.81 7.89
C GLY A 51 0.43 -44.44 8.53
N PRO A 52 -0.48 -44.02 9.43
CA PRO A 52 -0.34 -42.75 10.12
C PRO A 52 1.00 -42.71 10.83
N ARG A 53 1.75 -41.62 10.60
CA ARG A 53 3.03 -41.38 11.28
C ARG A 53 2.75 -41.05 12.75
N GLU A 54 3.47 -41.66 13.68
CA GLU A 54 3.41 -41.24 15.08
C GLU A 54 3.72 -39.75 15.19
N LEU A 55 2.83 -39.04 15.89
CA LEU A 55 2.96 -37.60 16.13
C LEU A 55 4.16 -37.37 17.04
N ARG A 56 5.23 -36.85 16.47
CA ARG A 56 6.38 -36.41 17.25
C ARG A 56 6.05 -35.11 17.97
N PRO A 57 6.45 -34.95 19.26
CA PRO A 57 6.20 -33.69 19.97
C PRO A 57 6.86 -32.52 19.25
N SER A 58 6.10 -31.44 19.11
CA SER A 58 6.59 -30.22 18.47
C SER A 58 7.41 -29.39 19.45
N LYS A 59 8.48 -28.76 18.97
CA LYS A 59 9.23 -27.78 19.77
C LYS A 59 8.35 -26.63 20.28
N LEU A 60 7.16 -26.45 19.73
CA LEU A 60 6.20 -25.41 20.09
C LEU A 60 5.28 -25.83 21.24
N ASP A 61 5.17 -27.14 21.55
CA ASP A 61 4.14 -27.65 22.47
C ASP A 61 4.18 -26.99 23.86
N GLY A 62 5.37 -26.80 24.44
CA GLY A 62 5.51 -26.11 25.71
C GLY A 62 5.17 -24.61 25.71
N PHE A 63 4.97 -24.02 24.55
CA PHE A 63 4.71 -22.58 24.39
C PHE A 63 3.29 -22.27 23.90
N LYS A 64 2.49 -23.28 23.57
CA LYS A 64 1.15 -23.10 23.01
C LYS A 64 0.24 -22.29 23.92
N ALA A 65 0.21 -22.58 25.21
CA ALA A 65 -0.60 -21.86 26.19
C ALA A 65 -0.28 -20.36 26.20
N TYR A 66 1.00 -20.02 26.19
CA TYR A 66 1.44 -18.62 26.10
C TYR A 66 1.00 -17.96 24.78
N ILE A 67 1.14 -18.66 23.65
CA ILE A 67 0.73 -18.12 22.36
C ILE A 67 -0.79 -17.87 22.35
N GLU A 68 -1.59 -18.80 22.88
CA GLU A 68 -3.04 -18.65 22.99
C GLU A 68 -3.46 -17.44 23.81
N GLU A 69 -2.78 -17.20 24.95
CA GLU A 69 -2.98 -16.01 25.75
C GLU A 69 -2.68 -14.72 24.94
N ARG A 70 -1.56 -14.71 24.21
CA ARG A 70 -1.19 -13.56 23.36
C ARG A 70 -2.17 -13.35 22.22
N LEU A 71 -2.69 -14.42 21.61
CA LEU A 71 -3.73 -14.35 20.58
C LEU A 71 -5.04 -13.76 21.13
N LYS A 72 -5.45 -14.15 22.35
CA LYS A 72 -6.61 -13.55 23.04
C LYS A 72 -6.39 -12.07 23.33
N ALA A 73 -5.17 -11.66 23.65
CA ALA A 73 -4.79 -10.26 23.80
C ALA A 73 -4.66 -9.49 22.48
N GLY A 74 -4.94 -10.13 21.33
CA GLY A 74 -4.94 -9.49 20.00
C GLY A 74 -3.58 -9.47 19.29
N VAL A 75 -2.55 -10.14 19.82
CA VAL A 75 -1.21 -10.21 19.22
C VAL A 75 -1.14 -11.36 18.21
N TRP A 76 -1.42 -11.06 16.93
CA TRP A 76 -1.44 -12.04 15.84
C TRP A 76 -0.19 -12.00 14.94
N ASN A 77 0.76 -11.12 15.23
CA ASN A 77 1.96 -10.97 14.41
C ASN A 77 2.97 -12.08 14.75
N ALA A 78 3.19 -13.02 13.82
CA ALA A 78 4.09 -14.15 14.02
C ALA A 78 5.56 -13.75 14.30
N ARG A 79 6.03 -12.60 13.81
CA ARG A 79 7.39 -12.11 14.10
C ARG A 79 7.48 -11.59 15.54
N VAL A 80 6.45 -10.94 16.03
CA VAL A 80 6.37 -10.48 17.43
C VAL A 80 6.34 -11.69 18.35
N LEU A 81 5.42 -12.63 18.09
CA LEU A 81 5.32 -13.88 18.86
C LEU A 81 6.63 -14.66 18.86
N LEU A 82 7.29 -14.80 17.71
CA LEU A 82 8.59 -15.50 17.65
C LEU A 82 9.66 -14.83 18.51
N ARG A 83 9.72 -13.50 18.53
CA ARG A 83 10.67 -12.76 19.37
C ARG A 83 10.39 -12.99 20.84
N GLU A 84 9.12 -12.92 21.27
CA GLU A 84 8.71 -13.19 22.65
C GLU A 84 9.00 -14.64 23.06
N LEU A 85 8.76 -15.60 22.16
CA LEU A 85 9.05 -17.02 22.38
C LEU A 85 10.54 -17.28 22.51
N ARG A 86 11.38 -16.65 21.70
CA ARG A 86 12.84 -16.76 21.82
C ARG A 86 13.36 -16.27 23.16
N GLN A 87 12.81 -15.18 23.67
CA GLN A 87 13.13 -14.67 25.01
C GLN A 87 12.75 -15.68 26.14
N ARG A 88 11.80 -16.58 25.85
CA ARG A 88 11.35 -17.66 26.74
C ARG A 88 12.02 -19.00 26.46
N GLY A 89 13.08 -19.02 25.64
CA GLY A 89 13.86 -20.23 25.37
C GLY A 89 13.38 -21.09 24.18
N TYR A 90 12.48 -20.58 23.35
CA TYR A 90 12.04 -21.30 22.13
C TYR A 90 13.17 -21.41 21.10
N ALA A 91 13.60 -22.63 20.80
CA ALA A 91 14.64 -22.95 19.83
C ALA A 91 14.09 -23.42 18.46
N GLY A 92 12.79 -23.28 18.24
CA GLY A 92 12.15 -23.67 16.97
C GLY A 92 12.20 -22.58 15.90
N GLY A 93 11.89 -22.98 14.64
CA GLY A 93 11.86 -22.09 13.50
C GLY A 93 10.56 -21.30 13.37
N TYR A 94 10.62 -20.25 12.54
CA TYR A 94 9.46 -19.41 12.17
C TYR A 94 8.35 -20.21 11.51
N THR A 95 8.71 -21.19 10.66
CA THR A 95 7.76 -22.03 9.92
C THR A 95 6.87 -22.85 10.86
N ILE A 96 7.45 -23.46 11.90
CA ILE A 96 6.68 -24.25 12.88
C ILE A 96 5.62 -23.39 13.57
N LEU A 97 5.98 -22.15 13.95
CA LEU A 97 5.05 -21.20 14.53
C LEU A 97 3.95 -20.77 13.54
N THR A 98 4.31 -20.46 12.31
CA THR A 98 3.34 -20.01 11.31
C THR A 98 2.38 -21.12 10.87
N ASP A 99 2.86 -22.35 10.76
CA ASP A 99 2.03 -23.52 10.43
C ASP A 99 1.01 -23.80 11.54
N TRP A 100 1.42 -23.68 12.80
CA TRP A 100 0.51 -23.79 13.93
C TRP A 100 -0.49 -22.61 14.00
N LEU A 101 -0.07 -21.37 13.68
CA LEU A 101 -0.95 -20.21 13.67
C LEU A 101 -1.95 -20.20 12.51
N ARG A 102 -1.67 -20.89 11.41
CA ARG A 102 -2.52 -20.87 10.20
C ARG A 102 -3.97 -21.31 10.50
N PRO A 103 -4.25 -22.49 11.08
CA PRO A 103 -5.63 -22.90 11.41
C PRO A 103 -6.28 -21.99 12.45
N GLN A 104 -5.51 -21.46 13.41
CA GLN A 104 -6.00 -20.49 14.40
C GLN A 104 -6.48 -19.19 13.74
N ARG A 105 -5.73 -18.70 12.74
CA ARG A 105 -6.11 -17.53 11.94
C ARG A 105 -7.32 -17.77 11.05
N GLU A 106 -7.44 -18.96 10.48
CA GLU A 106 -8.59 -19.37 9.68
C GLU A 106 -9.85 -19.48 10.54
N SER A 107 -9.75 -20.09 11.71
CA SER A 107 -10.80 -20.15 12.72
C SER A 107 -11.22 -18.76 13.23
N ALA A 108 -10.27 -17.87 13.51
CA ALA A 108 -10.56 -16.49 13.89
C ALA A 108 -11.13 -15.64 12.74
N ARG A 109 -10.81 -15.96 11.48
CA ARG A 109 -11.41 -15.34 10.29
C ARG A 109 -12.83 -15.82 10.03
N ALA A 110 -13.19 -16.99 10.52
CA ALA A 110 -14.52 -17.57 10.40
C ALA A 110 -15.57 -16.93 11.33
N VAL A 111 -15.20 -15.85 12.06
CA VAL A 111 -16.22 -15.03 12.73
C VAL A 111 -17.17 -14.49 11.67
N ALA A 112 -18.42 -14.95 11.74
CA ALA A 112 -19.46 -14.61 10.79
C ALA A 112 -19.54 -13.09 10.58
N VAL A 113 -19.14 -12.64 9.41
CA VAL A 113 -19.23 -11.22 9.03
C VAL A 113 -20.68 -10.97 8.65
N ARG A 114 -21.40 -10.21 9.45
CA ARG A 114 -22.73 -9.74 9.09
C ARG A 114 -22.60 -8.82 7.88
N ARG A 115 -22.86 -9.36 6.70
CA ARG A 115 -22.97 -8.55 5.49
C ARG A 115 -24.26 -7.76 5.58
N PHE A 116 -24.16 -6.44 5.52
CA PHE A 116 -25.31 -5.55 5.37
C PHE A 116 -25.20 -4.86 4.02
N GLU A 117 -26.28 -4.82 3.26
CA GLU A 117 -26.34 -4.05 2.02
C GLU A 117 -26.45 -2.57 2.36
N THR A 118 -25.81 -1.76 1.54
CA THR A 118 -25.87 -0.30 1.66
C THR A 118 -27.15 0.16 0.94
N PRO A 119 -27.96 1.05 1.55
CA PRO A 119 -29.09 1.63 0.85
C PRO A 119 -28.67 2.34 -0.43
N ILE A 120 -29.59 2.41 -1.37
CA ILE A 120 -29.36 3.05 -2.68
C ILE A 120 -29.03 4.54 -2.51
N GLY A 121 -27.98 5.02 -3.18
CA GLY A 121 -27.51 6.42 -3.13
C GLY A 121 -26.85 6.84 -1.81
N HIS A 122 -26.82 5.96 -0.80
CA HIS A 122 -26.39 6.34 0.55
C HIS A 122 -24.86 6.44 0.69
N GLN A 123 -24.10 5.47 0.24
CA GLN A 123 -22.67 5.42 0.57
C GLN A 123 -21.80 5.09 -0.63
N ALA A 124 -20.67 5.78 -0.73
CA ALA A 124 -19.53 5.37 -1.57
C ALA A 124 -18.28 5.13 -0.72
N GLN A 125 -17.32 4.44 -1.27
CA GLN A 125 -16.00 4.23 -0.68
C GLN A 125 -14.91 4.73 -1.61
N VAL A 126 -13.98 5.52 -1.08
CA VAL A 126 -12.77 5.97 -1.76
C VAL A 126 -11.60 5.10 -1.36
N ASP A 127 -10.82 4.68 -2.35
CA ASP A 127 -9.57 3.97 -2.20
C ASP A 127 -8.48 4.68 -3.00
N TRP A 128 -7.27 4.80 -2.42
CA TRP A 128 -6.13 5.42 -3.07
C TRP A 128 -4.90 4.55 -2.85
N GLY A 129 -4.19 4.25 -3.93
CA GLY A 129 -3.03 3.38 -3.83
C GLY A 129 -2.09 3.47 -5.03
N HIS A 130 -0.93 2.90 -4.89
CA HIS A 130 0.10 2.88 -5.91
C HIS A 130 -0.28 1.92 -7.05
N LEU A 131 -0.29 2.39 -8.29
CA LEU A 131 -0.56 1.60 -9.50
C LEU A 131 0.71 1.05 -10.16
N GLY A 132 1.86 1.65 -9.92
CA GLY A 132 3.12 1.29 -10.56
C GLY A 132 3.91 2.54 -10.94
N THR A 133 4.67 2.42 -12.01
CA THR A 133 5.49 3.50 -12.55
C THR A 133 5.14 3.67 -14.03
N ILE A 134 5.03 4.90 -14.47
CA ILE A 134 4.86 5.27 -15.88
C ILE A 134 6.06 6.09 -16.32
N GLU A 135 6.49 5.92 -17.57
CA GLU A 135 7.52 6.75 -18.18
C GLU A 135 6.85 7.92 -18.90
N ILE A 136 7.25 9.14 -18.55
CA ILE A 136 6.78 10.38 -19.17
C ILE A 136 8.03 11.22 -19.48
N ASP A 137 8.20 11.62 -20.73
CA ASP A 137 9.34 12.40 -21.23
C ASP A 137 10.70 11.77 -20.86
N GLY A 138 10.81 10.43 -20.95
CA GLY A 138 12.02 9.67 -20.60
C GLY A 138 12.31 9.62 -19.11
N LYS A 139 11.37 10.00 -18.25
CA LYS A 139 11.51 9.98 -16.79
C LYS A 139 10.49 9.04 -16.16
N ALA A 140 10.94 8.12 -15.32
CA ALA A 140 10.08 7.26 -14.54
C ALA A 140 9.35 8.08 -13.45
N ARG A 141 8.02 8.04 -13.46
CA ARG A 141 7.14 8.72 -12.49
C ARG A 141 6.29 7.68 -11.77
N GLN A 142 6.12 7.86 -10.47
CA GLN A 142 5.18 7.04 -9.71
C GLN A 142 3.75 7.37 -10.11
N LEU A 143 2.96 6.32 -10.35
CA LEU A 143 1.57 6.42 -10.73
C LEU A 143 0.68 6.03 -9.55
N TRP A 144 -0.20 6.92 -9.16
CA TRP A 144 -1.17 6.74 -8.08
C TRP A 144 -2.57 6.58 -8.66
N GLY A 145 -3.34 5.65 -8.12
CA GLY A 145 -4.72 5.42 -8.54
C GLY A 145 -5.70 5.86 -7.46
N PHE A 146 -6.61 6.71 -7.84
CA PHE A 146 -7.82 7.02 -7.10
C PHE A 146 -8.95 6.14 -7.60
N SER A 147 -9.80 5.65 -6.71
CA SER A 147 -11.05 5.01 -7.10
C SER A 147 -12.15 5.33 -6.10
N ILE A 148 -13.36 5.53 -6.62
CA ILE A 148 -14.58 5.64 -5.84
C ILE A 148 -15.56 4.56 -6.30
N THR A 149 -16.18 3.86 -5.36
CA THR A 149 -17.11 2.78 -5.65
C THR A 149 -18.39 2.99 -4.85
N LEU A 150 -19.54 3.00 -5.54
CA LEU A 150 -20.86 3.11 -4.91
C LEU A 150 -21.19 1.84 -4.11
N GLY A 151 -21.79 2.04 -2.95
CA GLY A 151 -22.07 0.97 -2.00
C GLY A 151 -23.20 0.03 -2.41
N TYR A 152 -24.17 0.49 -3.15
CA TYR A 152 -25.32 -0.29 -3.60
C TYR A 152 -25.05 -0.96 -4.96
N SER A 153 -24.77 -0.21 -6.00
CA SER A 153 -24.58 -0.74 -7.35
C SER A 153 -23.24 -1.42 -7.57
N ARG A 154 -22.20 -1.04 -6.80
CA ARG A 154 -20.80 -1.39 -7.05
C ARG A 154 -20.23 -0.71 -8.30
N ALA A 155 -20.91 0.28 -8.85
CA ALA A 155 -20.38 1.11 -9.92
C ALA A 155 -19.13 1.82 -9.43
N MET A 156 -18.09 1.76 -10.25
CA MET A 156 -16.77 2.28 -9.92
C MET A 156 -16.36 3.35 -10.93
N MET A 157 -15.72 4.40 -10.41
CA MET A 157 -14.91 5.32 -11.21
C MET A 157 -13.50 5.31 -10.66
N ALA A 158 -12.52 5.41 -11.55
CA ALA A 158 -11.11 5.46 -11.16
C ALA A 158 -10.33 6.36 -12.12
N GLU A 159 -9.31 6.99 -11.59
CA GLU A 159 -8.39 7.85 -12.34
C GLU A 159 -6.98 7.73 -11.74
N ALA A 160 -5.96 7.92 -12.58
CA ALA A 160 -4.57 7.92 -12.17
C ALA A 160 -4.01 9.34 -12.11
N ALA A 161 -3.09 9.56 -11.17
CA ALA A 161 -2.35 10.81 -11.01
C ALA A 161 -0.87 10.56 -10.70
N LEU A 162 -0.07 11.62 -10.84
CA LEU A 162 1.37 11.58 -10.52
C LEU A 162 1.68 12.01 -9.07
N ASP A 163 0.68 12.47 -8.34
CA ASP A 163 0.78 12.91 -6.94
C ASP A 163 -0.46 12.52 -6.12
N GLN A 164 -0.42 12.77 -4.82
CA GLN A 164 -1.51 12.53 -3.88
C GLN A 164 -1.81 13.81 -3.07
N THR A 165 -1.73 14.97 -3.74
CA THR A 165 -2.03 16.26 -3.11
C THR A 165 -3.51 16.39 -2.81
N LEU A 166 -3.86 17.36 -1.95
CA LEU A 166 -5.26 17.67 -1.66
C LEU A 166 -5.99 18.14 -2.92
N GLY A 167 -5.37 19.03 -3.69
CA GLY A 167 -5.96 19.55 -4.94
C GLY A 167 -6.29 18.44 -5.93
N THR A 168 -5.36 17.50 -6.14
CA THR A 168 -5.59 16.32 -6.98
C THR A 168 -6.74 15.47 -6.44
N LEU A 169 -6.80 15.26 -5.13
CA LEU A 169 -7.90 14.51 -4.51
C LEU A 169 -9.27 15.17 -4.75
N LEU A 170 -9.37 16.48 -4.57
CA LEU A 170 -10.63 17.23 -4.76
C LEU A 170 -11.08 17.19 -6.21
N ARG A 171 -10.18 17.44 -7.14
CA ARG A 171 -10.45 17.37 -8.60
C ARG A 171 -10.95 15.98 -9.02
N MET A 172 -10.32 14.91 -8.51
CA MET A 172 -10.73 13.53 -8.81
C MET A 172 -12.12 13.18 -8.25
N HIS A 173 -12.49 13.74 -7.11
CA HIS A 173 -13.85 13.59 -6.59
C HIS A 173 -14.86 14.25 -7.52
N GLU A 174 -14.60 15.47 -7.95
CA GLU A 174 -15.50 16.21 -8.84
C GLU A 174 -15.69 15.49 -10.18
N GLU A 175 -14.61 14.99 -10.75
CA GLU A 175 -14.69 14.19 -11.97
C GLU A 175 -15.48 12.90 -11.76
N ALA A 176 -15.24 12.22 -10.63
CA ALA A 176 -16.00 11.02 -10.28
C ALA A 176 -17.50 11.32 -10.06
N PHE A 177 -17.85 12.43 -9.42
CA PHE A 177 -19.26 12.82 -9.24
C PHE A 177 -19.95 13.07 -10.59
N ARG A 178 -19.26 13.72 -11.54
CA ARG A 178 -19.79 13.92 -12.90
C ARG A 178 -20.01 12.58 -13.62
N GLN A 179 -19.04 11.68 -13.56
CA GLN A 179 -19.14 10.38 -14.21
C GLN A 179 -20.18 9.47 -13.54
N LEU A 180 -20.31 9.50 -12.22
CA LEU A 180 -21.33 8.74 -11.48
C LEU A 180 -22.74 9.28 -11.68
N GLY A 181 -22.86 10.53 -12.11
CA GLY A 181 -24.14 11.22 -12.31
C GLY A 181 -24.71 11.82 -11.03
N GLY A 182 -23.93 11.99 -9.99
CA GLY A 182 -24.35 12.59 -8.73
C GLY A 182 -23.41 12.31 -7.54
N VAL A 183 -23.79 12.81 -6.38
CA VAL A 183 -23.04 12.76 -5.14
C VAL A 183 -23.75 11.84 -4.15
N PRO A 184 -23.09 10.82 -3.56
CA PRO A 184 -23.70 9.97 -2.51
C PRO A 184 -23.85 10.76 -1.21
N GLU A 185 -24.73 10.34 -0.31
CA GLU A 185 -24.96 11.01 0.99
C GLU A 185 -23.71 10.98 1.89
N GLU A 186 -22.96 9.89 1.87
CA GLU A 186 -21.72 9.78 2.62
C GLU A 186 -20.63 9.04 1.84
N ILE A 187 -19.38 9.41 2.12
CA ILE A 187 -18.21 8.80 1.50
C ILE A 187 -17.26 8.29 2.58
N LEU A 188 -16.88 7.01 2.46
CA LEU A 188 -15.99 6.33 3.40
C LEU A 188 -14.54 6.42 2.93
N TYR A 189 -13.65 6.85 3.82
CA TYR A 189 -12.22 7.04 3.56
C TYR A 189 -11.35 6.20 4.48
N ASP A 190 -10.19 5.81 3.99
CA ASP A 190 -9.07 5.41 4.84
C ASP A 190 -8.47 6.65 5.53
N ARG A 191 -7.58 6.42 6.50
CA ARG A 191 -6.90 7.51 7.25
C ARG A 191 -5.79 8.17 6.42
N MET A 192 -6.13 8.78 5.30
CA MET A 192 -5.21 9.55 4.49
C MET A 192 -5.08 11.00 5.03
N LYS A 193 -3.86 11.54 5.01
CA LYS A 193 -3.54 12.87 5.58
C LYS A 193 -4.28 14.03 4.92
N THR A 194 -4.63 13.90 3.67
CA THR A 194 -5.41 14.87 2.89
C THR A 194 -6.87 14.98 3.35
N VAL A 195 -7.37 13.98 4.08
CA VAL A 195 -8.75 13.90 4.57
C VAL A 195 -8.80 14.01 6.09
N TRP A 196 -7.94 13.27 6.78
CA TRP A 196 -7.91 13.13 8.22
C TRP A 196 -6.58 13.59 8.79
N LEU A 197 -6.60 14.50 9.78
CA LEU A 197 -5.39 14.99 10.43
C LEU A 197 -5.01 14.15 11.63
N ARG A 198 -5.95 13.97 12.55
CA ARG A 198 -5.75 13.22 13.80
C ARG A 198 -7.10 12.83 14.42
N THR A 199 -7.03 11.99 15.43
CA THR A 199 -8.13 11.80 16.40
C THR A 199 -7.73 12.56 17.66
N ASP A 200 -8.64 13.34 18.22
CA ASP A 200 -8.37 14.14 19.42
C ASP A 200 -8.43 13.28 20.70
N GLU A 201 -8.19 13.90 21.85
CA GLU A 201 -8.18 13.24 23.16
C GLU A 201 -9.56 12.69 23.57
N ARG A 202 -10.64 13.20 22.99
CA ARG A 202 -12.02 12.74 23.21
C ARG A 202 -12.41 11.62 22.23
N GLY A 203 -11.51 11.22 21.34
CA GLY A 203 -11.76 10.21 20.32
C GLY A 203 -12.50 10.76 19.09
N GLU A 204 -12.66 12.09 18.98
CA GLU A 204 -13.30 12.70 17.83
C GLU A 204 -12.33 12.89 16.65
N ILE A 205 -12.91 12.84 15.44
CA ILE A 205 -12.14 12.93 14.19
C ILE A 205 -11.89 14.39 13.86
N VAL A 206 -10.62 14.77 13.76
CA VAL A 206 -10.20 16.07 13.26
C VAL A 206 -9.94 15.95 11.76
N TRP A 207 -10.87 16.45 10.97
CA TRP A 207 -10.79 16.48 9.52
C TRP A 207 -9.85 17.57 9.02
N HIS A 208 -9.32 17.40 7.80
CA HIS A 208 -8.64 18.49 7.12
C HIS A 208 -9.66 19.61 6.81
N PRO A 209 -9.44 20.88 7.25
CA PRO A 209 -10.46 21.92 7.16
C PRO A 209 -10.99 22.16 5.74
N VAL A 210 -10.09 22.27 4.77
CA VAL A 210 -10.44 22.48 3.35
C VAL A 210 -11.22 21.28 2.81
N PHE A 211 -10.84 20.05 3.19
CA PHE A 211 -11.57 18.86 2.78
C PHE A 211 -13.00 18.83 3.39
N LEU A 212 -13.14 19.24 4.64
CA LEU A 212 -14.47 19.32 5.28
C LEU A 212 -15.37 20.39 4.62
N ASP A 213 -14.77 21.50 4.20
CA ASP A 213 -15.48 22.56 3.46
C ASP A 213 -15.89 22.06 2.06
N PHE A 214 -15.01 21.38 1.36
CA PHE A 214 -15.31 20.68 0.10
C PHE A 214 -16.47 19.68 0.25
N ALA A 215 -16.47 18.89 1.33
CA ALA A 215 -17.54 17.94 1.60
C ALA A 215 -18.90 18.64 1.83
N ARG A 216 -18.89 19.79 2.52
CA ARG A 216 -20.08 20.64 2.70
C ARG A 216 -20.54 21.25 1.39
N TYR A 217 -19.62 21.75 0.58
CA TYR A 217 -19.90 22.32 -0.73
C TYR A 217 -20.64 21.32 -1.64
N TRP A 218 -20.16 20.08 -1.71
CA TRP A 218 -20.77 19.00 -2.50
C TRP A 218 -21.94 18.31 -1.80
N GLY A 219 -22.14 18.51 -0.51
CA GLY A 219 -23.27 18.01 0.25
C GLY A 219 -23.15 16.58 0.73
N PHE A 220 -21.95 16.01 0.81
CA PHE A 220 -21.74 14.67 1.35
C PHE A 220 -21.14 14.69 2.76
N ARG A 221 -21.34 13.62 3.51
CA ARG A 221 -20.75 13.42 4.84
C ARG A 221 -19.52 12.53 4.75
N PRO A 222 -18.32 13.01 5.09
CA PRO A 222 -17.14 12.15 5.15
C PRO A 222 -17.21 11.21 6.36
N ARG A 223 -16.78 9.96 6.15
CA ARG A 223 -16.66 8.91 7.18
C ARG A 223 -15.28 8.30 7.13
N LEU A 224 -14.72 7.92 8.28
CA LEU A 224 -13.47 7.15 8.35
C LEU A 224 -13.76 5.68 8.61
N CYS A 225 -12.97 4.82 7.96
CA CYS A 225 -12.91 3.41 8.30
C CYS A 225 -12.48 3.24 9.76
N ARG A 226 -13.19 2.40 10.52
CA ARG A 226 -12.81 2.07 11.90
C ARG A 226 -11.48 1.31 11.89
N PRO A 227 -10.53 1.68 12.79
CA PRO A 227 -9.28 0.96 12.90
C PRO A 227 -9.54 -0.52 13.22
N TYR A 228 -8.71 -1.40 12.66
CA TYR A 228 -8.75 -2.86 12.89
C TYR A 228 -10.04 -3.59 12.49
N ARG A 229 -11.02 -2.94 11.89
CA ARG A 229 -12.17 -3.59 11.26
C ARG A 229 -11.98 -3.62 9.73
N ALA A 230 -11.10 -4.49 9.27
CA ALA A 230 -10.96 -4.84 7.85
C ALA A 230 -12.29 -5.25 7.20
N GLN A 231 -13.25 -5.64 8.02
CA GLN A 231 -14.61 -6.02 7.65
C GLN A 231 -15.44 -4.87 7.07
N THR A 232 -15.20 -3.62 7.46
CA THR A 232 -15.89 -2.45 6.88
C THR A 232 -15.39 -2.16 5.46
N LYS A 233 -14.11 -2.47 5.17
CA LYS A 233 -13.51 -2.36 3.84
C LYS A 233 -13.65 -3.65 3.01
N GLY A 234 -13.89 -4.79 3.63
CA GLY A 234 -14.00 -6.10 2.96
C GLY A 234 -15.26 -6.32 2.14
N LYS A 235 -16.19 -5.36 2.10
CA LYS A 235 -17.41 -5.45 1.29
C LYS A 235 -17.21 -4.98 -0.13
N ILE A 236 -16.32 -4.03 -0.34
CA ILE A 236 -15.93 -3.53 -1.64
C ILE A 236 -14.49 -3.98 -1.83
N GLU A 237 -14.27 -4.88 -2.77
CA GLU A 237 -12.91 -5.21 -3.19
C GLU A 237 -12.21 -3.87 -3.46
N SER A 238 -11.01 -3.68 -2.86
CA SER A 238 -10.28 -2.42 -3.03
C SER A 238 -10.24 -2.05 -4.51
N GLY A 239 -10.84 -0.91 -4.87
CA GLY A 239 -10.97 -0.49 -6.26
C GLY A 239 -9.62 -0.42 -6.96
N VAL A 240 -8.61 0.14 -6.29
CA VAL A 240 -7.23 0.20 -6.80
C VAL A 240 -6.64 -1.20 -6.99
N LYS A 241 -6.91 -2.15 -6.07
CA LYS A 241 -6.45 -3.52 -6.21
C LYS A 241 -7.13 -4.23 -7.38
N TYR A 242 -8.40 -3.94 -7.63
CA TYR A 242 -9.14 -4.48 -8.76
C TYR A 242 -8.58 -3.93 -10.08
N VAL A 243 -8.34 -2.62 -10.19
CA VAL A 243 -7.64 -2.00 -11.33
C VAL A 243 -6.28 -2.67 -11.57
N ARG A 244 -5.46 -2.83 -10.53
CA ARG A 244 -4.15 -3.49 -10.66
C ARG A 244 -4.24 -4.91 -11.21
N ARG A 245 -5.18 -5.70 -10.71
CA ARG A 245 -5.28 -7.13 -11.05
C ARG A 245 -5.94 -7.40 -12.39
N ASN A 246 -6.78 -6.50 -12.86
CA ASN A 246 -7.58 -6.73 -14.07
C ASN A 246 -7.21 -5.78 -15.21
N PHE A 247 -7.11 -4.47 -14.95
CA PHE A 247 -6.77 -3.50 -15.99
C PHE A 247 -5.28 -3.52 -16.33
N LEU A 248 -4.41 -3.33 -15.32
CA LEU A 248 -2.96 -3.25 -15.59
C LEU A 248 -2.38 -4.53 -16.19
N CYS A 249 -2.89 -5.69 -15.79
CA CYS A 249 -2.45 -6.96 -16.39
C CYS A 249 -2.79 -7.06 -17.89
N GLY A 250 -3.78 -6.32 -18.36
CA GLY A 250 -4.20 -6.28 -19.77
C GLY A 250 -3.44 -5.27 -20.63
N LEU A 251 -2.57 -4.43 -20.03
CA LEU A 251 -1.82 -3.40 -20.76
C LEU A 251 -0.55 -3.91 -21.42
N GLN A 252 -0.12 -5.14 -21.16
CA GLN A 252 1.08 -5.69 -21.79
C GLN A 252 0.95 -5.65 -23.33
N GLY A 253 1.91 -4.98 -23.98
CA GLY A 253 1.89 -4.71 -25.42
C GLY A 253 0.93 -3.60 -25.86
N ARG A 254 0.39 -2.84 -24.93
CA ARG A 254 -0.48 -1.67 -25.13
C ARG A 254 -0.13 -0.58 -24.12
N GLU A 255 1.14 -0.34 -23.90
CA GLU A 255 1.63 0.60 -22.91
C GLU A 255 1.13 2.00 -23.22
N PRO A 256 0.53 2.71 -22.25
CA PRO A 256 0.08 4.08 -22.44
C PRO A 256 1.24 5.03 -22.75
N THR A 257 1.02 5.95 -23.66
CA THR A 257 2.03 6.93 -24.10
C THR A 257 2.08 8.18 -23.22
N SER A 258 1.01 8.43 -22.46
CA SER A 258 0.88 9.59 -21.57
C SER A 258 -0.06 9.26 -20.41
N LEU A 259 -0.13 10.15 -19.41
CA LEU A 259 -1.10 10.04 -18.33
C LEU A 259 -2.55 10.14 -18.83
N ASP A 260 -2.79 11.02 -19.80
CA ASP A 260 -4.13 11.20 -20.39
C ASP A 260 -4.56 9.96 -21.18
N ASP A 261 -3.64 9.35 -21.92
CA ASP A 261 -3.87 8.10 -22.62
C ASP A 261 -4.15 6.97 -21.63
N PHE A 262 -3.36 6.86 -20.54
CA PHE A 262 -3.62 5.92 -19.46
C PHE A 262 -5.03 6.08 -18.89
N ASN A 263 -5.42 7.31 -18.55
CA ASN A 263 -6.73 7.60 -17.98
C ASN A 263 -7.85 7.38 -19.00
N GLY A 264 -7.60 7.63 -20.28
CA GLY A 264 -8.53 7.31 -21.38
C GLY A 264 -8.82 5.81 -21.46
N GLN A 265 -7.76 4.99 -21.50
CA GLN A 265 -7.87 3.53 -21.51
C GLN A 265 -8.52 2.99 -20.23
N LEU A 266 -8.19 3.55 -19.06
CA LEU A 266 -8.79 3.17 -17.79
C LEU A 266 -10.29 3.46 -17.75
N ARG A 267 -10.73 4.65 -18.19
CA ARG A 267 -12.15 5.02 -18.29
C ARG A 267 -12.91 4.09 -19.23
N GLN A 268 -12.35 3.80 -20.39
CA GLN A 268 -12.95 2.87 -21.36
C GLN A 268 -13.11 1.47 -20.71
N TRP A 269 -12.07 0.95 -20.08
CA TRP A 269 -12.14 -0.34 -19.41
C TRP A 269 -13.17 -0.36 -18.27
N ILE A 270 -13.27 0.72 -17.48
CA ILE A 270 -14.29 0.84 -16.43
C ILE A 270 -15.69 0.75 -17.02
N TRP A 271 -15.93 1.47 -18.10
CA TRP A 271 -17.23 1.50 -18.77
C TRP A 271 -17.59 0.16 -19.40
N GLU A 272 -16.69 -0.44 -20.16
CA GLU A 272 -16.95 -1.63 -20.96
C GLU A 272 -16.84 -2.94 -20.16
N VAL A 273 -16.00 -2.97 -19.14
CA VAL A 273 -15.69 -4.21 -18.41
C VAL A 273 -16.13 -4.12 -16.95
N SER A 274 -15.59 -3.15 -16.19
CA SER A 274 -15.80 -3.11 -14.77
C SER A 274 -17.27 -2.92 -14.39
N ASN A 275 -17.94 -1.96 -15.02
CA ASN A 275 -19.33 -1.63 -14.70
C ASN A 275 -20.36 -2.48 -15.45
N GLN A 276 -19.95 -3.30 -16.41
CA GLN A 276 -20.86 -4.26 -17.07
C GLN A 276 -20.83 -5.66 -16.46
N ARG A 277 -19.88 -5.91 -15.55
CA ARG A 277 -19.76 -7.24 -14.93
C ARG A 277 -20.97 -7.60 -14.07
N VAL A 278 -21.28 -8.88 -13.99
CA VAL A 278 -22.13 -9.42 -12.90
C VAL A 278 -21.28 -9.44 -11.63
N HIS A 279 -21.71 -8.71 -10.60
CA HIS A 279 -20.94 -8.62 -9.36
C HIS A 279 -21.13 -9.86 -8.49
N GLY A 280 -20.03 -10.48 -8.02
CA GLY A 280 -20.06 -11.75 -7.30
C GLY A 280 -20.84 -11.77 -5.97
N THR A 281 -21.18 -10.61 -5.40
CA THR A 281 -21.97 -10.54 -4.16
C THR A 281 -23.44 -10.23 -4.42
N THR A 282 -23.73 -9.35 -5.38
CA THR A 282 -25.10 -8.93 -5.70
C THR A 282 -25.76 -9.86 -6.71
N HIS A 283 -24.96 -10.64 -7.47
CA HIS A 283 -25.39 -11.51 -8.56
C HIS A 283 -26.19 -10.79 -9.66
N GLU A 284 -26.05 -9.47 -9.72
CA GLU A 284 -26.66 -8.59 -10.70
C GLU A 284 -25.60 -7.83 -11.49
N ARG A 285 -25.96 -7.33 -12.68
CA ARG A 285 -25.09 -6.46 -13.45
C ARG A 285 -24.95 -5.10 -12.77
N VAL A 286 -23.72 -4.62 -12.71
CA VAL A 286 -23.39 -3.35 -12.04
C VAL A 286 -24.07 -2.17 -12.70
N ASP A 287 -24.05 -2.10 -14.04
CA ASP A 287 -24.68 -1.00 -14.80
C ASP A 287 -26.21 -0.92 -14.58
N CYS A 288 -26.91 -2.06 -14.55
CA CYS A 288 -28.34 -2.09 -14.28
C CYS A 288 -28.69 -1.51 -12.89
N ARG A 289 -27.92 -1.92 -11.87
CA ARG A 289 -28.08 -1.36 -10.51
C ARG A 289 -27.69 0.11 -10.43
N TRP A 290 -26.67 0.52 -11.20
CA TRP A 290 -26.22 1.89 -11.23
C TRP A 290 -27.25 2.84 -11.84
N GLU A 291 -27.95 2.45 -12.91
CA GLU A 291 -29.03 3.26 -13.48
C GLU A 291 -30.12 3.57 -12.43
N ALA A 292 -30.48 2.58 -11.61
CA ALA A 292 -31.40 2.81 -10.50
C ALA A 292 -30.81 3.72 -9.41
N GLU A 293 -29.50 3.58 -9.11
CA GLU A 293 -28.82 4.35 -8.07
C GLU A 293 -28.61 5.81 -8.46
N LYS A 294 -28.34 6.12 -9.74
CA LYS A 294 -28.20 7.50 -10.24
C LYS A 294 -29.39 8.39 -9.86
N LEU A 295 -30.59 7.85 -9.88
CA LEU A 295 -31.82 8.58 -9.55
C LEU A 295 -31.92 8.97 -8.06
N LYS A 296 -31.08 8.37 -7.21
CA LYS A 296 -31.04 8.58 -5.76
C LYS A 296 -29.80 9.32 -5.29
N LEU A 297 -28.81 9.51 -6.15
CA LEU A 297 -27.67 10.36 -5.88
C LEU A 297 -28.13 11.83 -5.82
N GLN A 298 -27.45 12.64 -4.99
CA GLN A 298 -27.70 14.07 -4.96
C GLN A 298 -27.30 14.70 -6.31
N PRO A 299 -28.16 15.47 -6.96
CA PRO A 299 -27.85 16.05 -8.24
C PRO A 299 -26.68 17.05 -8.14
N ILE A 300 -25.79 17.02 -9.09
CA ILE A 300 -24.69 17.99 -9.21
C ILE A 300 -25.27 19.38 -9.52
N GLY A 301 -26.31 19.40 -10.31
CA GLY A 301 -27.00 20.64 -10.71
C GLY A 301 -26.12 21.60 -11.44
N GLY A 302 -25.97 22.55 -11.84
CA GLY A 302 -24.98 23.43 -12.49
C GLY A 302 -23.91 23.97 -11.56
N ARG A 303 -23.55 23.23 -10.48
CA ARG A 303 -22.49 23.65 -9.57
C ARG A 303 -21.18 23.80 -10.29
N LEU A 304 -20.53 24.92 -10.08
CA LEU A 304 -19.15 25.13 -10.53
C LEU A 304 -18.18 24.22 -9.76
N PRO A 305 -17.00 23.96 -10.28
CA PRO A 305 -15.95 23.31 -9.50
C PRO A 305 -15.70 24.04 -8.18
N TYR A 306 -15.36 23.30 -7.14
CA TYR A 306 -15.01 23.87 -5.84
C TYR A 306 -13.84 24.84 -5.99
N PRO A 307 -13.94 26.09 -5.51
CA PRO A 307 -12.93 27.11 -5.71
C PRO A 307 -11.69 26.86 -4.83
N PHE A 308 -11.03 25.71 -5.06
CA PHE A 308 -9.82 25.34 -4.34
C PHE A 308 -8.63 26.13 -4.87
N VAL A 309 -7.94 26.78 -3.96
CA VAL A 309 -6.64 27.39 -4.22
C VAL A 309 -5.67 26.75 -3.21
N ASP A 310 -4.67 26.05 -3.72
CA ASP A 310 -3.59 25.52 -2.87
C ASP A 310 -2.68 26.68 -2.51
N GLU A 311 -2.86 27.23 -1.30
CA GLU A 311 -2.07 28.34 -0.81
C GLU A 311 -1.56 28.08 0.60
N GLU A 312 -0.33 28.48 0.84
CA GLU A 312 0.32 28.32 2.13
C GLU A 312 1.20 29.53 2.46
N LEU A 313 1.17 29.91 3.73
CA LEU A 313 2.05 30.96 4.23
C LEU A 313 3.48 30.43 4.32
N ARG A 314 4.38 31.04 3.60
CA ARG A 314 5.81 30.72 3.58
C ARG A 314 6.64 31.94 3.94
N LYS A 315 7.82 31.69 4.49
CA LYS A 315 8.79 32.76 4.76
C LYS A 315 9.78 32.83 3.61
N VAL A 316 9.98 34.01 3.06
CA VAL A 316 11.05 34.27 2.08
C VAL A 316 12.41 34.12 2.76
N ALA A 317 13.26 33.28 2.20
CA ALA A 317 14.60 33.07 2.72
C ALA A 317 15.48 34.31 2.49
N ARG A 318 16.61 34.41 3.20
CA ARG A 318 17.53 35.57 3.09
C ARG A 318 18.13 35.76 1.70
N ASP A 319 18.15 34.72 0.90
CA ASP A 319 18.62 34.70 -0.48
C ASP A 319 17.50 34.98 -1.50
N ALA A 320 16.40 35.56 -1.02
CA ALA A 320 15.26 35.98 -1.83
C ALA A 320 14.55 34.83 -2.59
N TYR A 321 14.45 33.66 -1.96
CA TYR A 321 13.66 32.54 -2.47
C TYR A 321 12.60 32.09 -1.48
N VAL A 322 11.52 31.57 -2.01
CA VAL A 322 10.50 30.83 -1.27
C VAL A 322 10.51 29.36 -1.71
N SER A 323 10.29 28.45 -0.78
CA SER A 323 10.25 27.01 -1.07
C SER A 323 8.81 26.54 -1.22
N TRP A 324 8.54 25.80 -2.32
CA TRP A 324 7.26 25.16 -2.58
C TRP A 324 7.48 23.77 -3.18
N GLU A 325 6.85 22.73 -2.61
CA GLU A 325 6.96 21.33 -3.06
C GLU A 325 8.39 20.82 -3.35
N GLY A 326 9.34 21.26 -2.55
CA GLY A 326 10.75 20.89 -2.71
C GLY A 326 11.51 21.64 -3.79
N ASN A 327 10.89 22.65 -4.41
CA ASN A 327 11.50 23.56 -5.36
C ASN A 327 11.68 24.95 -4.74
N ARG A 328 12.47 25.80 -5.38
CA ARG A 328 12.75 27.17 -4.91
C ARG A 328 12.42 28.17 -6.00
N TYR A 329 11.65 29.18 -5.64
CA TYR A 329 11.18 30.22 -6.54
C TYR A 329 11.66 31.58 -6.07
N SER A 330 12.30 32.36 -6.95
CA SER A 330 12.79 33.67 -6.58
C SER A 330 11.66 34.67 -6.29
N VAL A 331 11.90 35.56 -5.38
CA VAL A 331 10.98 36.65 -5.01
C VAL A 331 11.79 37.95 -4.98
N PRO A 332 11.23 39.12 -5.30
CA PRO A 332 11.97 40.36 -5.19
C PRO A 332 12.64 40.47 -3.82
N TRP A 333 13.95 40.76 -3.81
CA TRP A 333 14.79 40.68 -2.61
C TRP A 333 14.31 41.57 -1.45
N ALA A 334 13.57 42.63 -1.76
CA ALA A 334 12.96 43.53 -0.76
C ALA A 334 12.05 42.78 0.23
N TYR A 335 11.52 41.63 -0.15
CA TYR A 335 10.67 40.80 0.69
C TYR A 335 11.43 39.72 1.47
N ALA A 336 12.76 39.72 1.42
CA ALA A 336 13.55 38.73 2.17
C ALA A 336 13.23 38.78 3.67
N GLY A 337 12.91 37.64 4.25
CA GLY A 337 12.51 37.52 5.66
C GLY A 337 11.01 37.74 5.93
N SER A 338 10.25 38.25 4.95
CA SER A 338 8.80 38.47 5.09
C SER A 338 8.00 37.18 4.93
N PRO A 339 6.83 37.08 5.61
CA PRO A 339 5.86 36.03 5.31
C PRO A 339 5.09 36.38 4.03
N VAL A 340 4.96 35.42 3.13
CA VAL A 340 4.27 35.55 1.85
C VAL A 340 3.31 34.38 1.64
N TRP A 341 2.20 34.60 0.96
CA TRP A 341 1.33 33.53 0.52
C TRP A 341 1.83 32.98 -0.81
N VAL A 342 2.04 31.68 -0.88
CA VAL A 342 2.36 30.96 -2.12
C VAL A 342 1.12 30.22 -2.56
N ARG A 343 0.69 30.47 -3.78
CA ARG A 343 -0.49 29.85 -4.41
C ARG A 343 -0.04 29.00 -5.58
N ASP A 344 -0.49 27.75 -5.57
CA ASP A 344 -0.32 26.84 -6.70
C ASP A 344 -1.56 26.91 -7.61
N ARG A 345 -1.35 27.33 -8.86
CA ARG A 345 -2.39 27.37 -9.89
C ARG A 345 -1.97 26.51 -11.06
N GLU A 346 -2.37 25.25 -11.05
CA GLU A 346 -2.16 24.24 -12.08
C GLU A 346 -0.80 24.28 -12.81
N ASN A 347 -0.47 25.38 -13.50
CA ASN A 347 0.74 25.57 -14.30
C ASN A 347 1.67 26.67 -13.80
N GLN A 348 1.31 27.39 -12.75
CA GLN A 348 2.13 28.51 -12.25
C GLN A 348 2.07 28.62 -10.73
N ILE A 349 3.16 29.13 -10.17
CA ILE A 349 3.28 29.46 -8.74
C ILE A 349 3.23 30.96 -8.60
N GLU A 350 2.21 31.46 -7.91
CA GLU A 350 2.06 32.87 -7.57
C GLU A 350 2.51 33.12 -6.14
N VAL A 351 3.23 34.22 -5.92
CA VAL A 351 3.63 34.65 -4.58
C VAL A 351 2.97 36.00 -4.29
N HIS A 352 2.26 36.04 -3.14
CA HIS A 352 1.49 37.22 -2.75
C HIS A 352 1.98 37.80 -1.42
N TYR A 353 2.00 39.12 -1.33
CA TYR A 353 2.29 39.85 -0.11
C TYR A 353 1.32 41.03 0.04
N GLY A 354 0.67 41.17 1.20
CA GLY A 354 -0.29 42.25 1.43
C GLY A 354 -1.47 42.29 0.48
N GLY A 355 -1.82 41.17 -0.16
CA GLY A 355 -2.89 41.08 -1.17
C GLY A 355 -2.44 41.33 -2.61
N GLU A 356 -1.19 41.74 -2.82
CA GLU A 356 -0.61 41.96 -4.15
C GLU A 356 0.21 40.76 -4.61
N THR A 357 0.19 40.46 -5.92
CA THR A 357 1.06 39.45 -6.53
C THR A 357 2.44 40.05 -6.77
N ILE A 358 3.45 39.52 -6.05
CA ILE A 358 4.84 40.04 -6.11
C ILE A 358 5.75 39.18 -7.00
N ALA A 359 5.35 37.95 -7.32
CA ALA A 359 6.07 37.09 -8.26
C ALA A 359 5.13 36.04 -8.86
N VAL A 360 5.40 35.67 -10.12
CA VAL A 360 4.73 34.58 -10.83
C VAL A 360 5.79 33.76 -11.55
N HIS A 361 5.73 32.44 -11.39
CA HIS A 361 6.67 31.51 -12.00
C HIS A 361 5.94 30.36 -12.67
N PRO A 362 6.50 29.77 -13.73
CA PRO A 362 6.03 28.49 -14.21
C PRO A 362 6.23 27.42 -13.13
N ARG A 363 5.27 26.52 -12.96
CA ARG A 363 5.39 25.40 -12.02
C ARG A 363 6.52 24.48 -12.46
N ALA A 364 7.41 24.14 -11.57
CA ALA A 364 8.49 23.19 -11.82
C ALA A 364 7.97 21.79 -12.11
N SER A 365 8.48 21.13 -13.13
CA SER A 365 8.07 19.77 -13.53
C SER A 365 8.68 18.66 -12.68
N GLY A 366 9.45 18.98 -11.62
CA GLY A 366 10.15 18.03 -10.76
C GLY A 366 10.43 18.60 -9.38
N LYS A 367 11.33 17.95 -8.62
CA LYS A 367 11.80 18.41 -7.30
C LYS A 367 13.23 18.94 -7.38
N HIS A 368 13.61 19.73 -6.38
CA HIS A 368 14.95 20.31 -6.21
C HIS A 368 15.39 21.26 -7.34
N GLN A 369 14.42 21.85 -8.04
CA GLN A 369 14.69 22.87 -9.05
C GLN A 369 14.72 24.27 -8.42
N ILE A 370 15.51 25.17 -9.03
CA ILE A 370 15.57 26.58 -8.65
C ILE A 370 15.12 27.40 -9.85
N ILE A 371 13.98 28.05 -9.72
CA ILE A 371 13.40 28.91 -10.75
C ILE A 371 13.70 30.36 -10.37
N THR A 372 14.47 31.04 -11.20
CA THR A 372 14.98 32.38 -10.93
C THR A 372 14.54 33.36 -11.99
N VAL A 373 13.98 34.49 -11.57
CA VAL A 373 13.79 35.68 -12.36
C VAL A 373 14.92 36.63 -11.98
N PRO A 374 15.85 37.01 -12.89
CA PRO A 374 17.04 37.80 -12.58
C PRO A 374 16.70 39.15 -11.96
N GLU A 375 15.60 39.77 -12.35
CA GLU A 375 15.11 41.06 -11.84
C GLU A 375 14.83 41.03 -10.34
N HIS A 376 14.46 39.90 -9.80
CA HIS A 376 14.20 39.73 -8.36
C HIS A 376 15.44 39.93 -7.49
N HIS A 377 16.61 39.73 -8.06
CA HIS A 377 17.90 39.90 -7.37
C HIS A 377 18.61 41.21 -7.71
N ARG A 378 18.03 42.02 -8.62
CA ARG A 378 18.64 43.31 -9.01
C ARG A 378 18.63 44.28 -7.83
N GLY A 379 19.80 44.80 -7.47
CA GLY A 379 19.96 45.75 -6.37
C GLY A 379 20.11 45.12 -4.99
N ILE A 380 20.32 43.81 -4.89
CA ILE A 380 20.72 43.19 -3.62
C ILE A 380 22.00 43.91 -3.16
N PRO A 381 22.03 44.55 -1.98
CA PRO A 381 23.23 45.19 -1.48
C PRO A 381 24.35 44.15 -1.39
N LEU A 382 25.42 44.35 -2.13
CA LEU A 382 26.64 43.59 -1.91
C LEU A 382 27.05 43.86 -0.47
N GLY A 383 26.75 42.89 0.40
CA GLY A 383 27.00 43.02 1.83
C GLY A 383 28.42 43.52 2.02
N ARG A 384 28.59 44.70 2.64
CA ARG A 384 29.86 45.07 3.20
C ARG A 384 30.26 43.89 4.09
N ARG A 385 31.27 43.14 3.67
CA ARG A 385 32.00 42.29 4.59
C ARG A 385 32.47 43.20 5.70
N GLY A 386 31.73 43.28 6.79
CA GLY A 386 32.22 43.82 8.02
C GLY A 386 33.59 43.18 8.29
N PRO A 387 34.52 43.87 8.93
CA PRO A 387 35.79 43.27 9.24
C PRO A 387 35.51 41.91 9.87
N SER A 388 35.99 40.86 9.22
CA SER A 388 35.90 39.50 9.75
C SER A 388 36.63 39.53 11.08
N THR A 389 35.90 39.65 12.16
CA THR A 389 36.45 39.36 13.48
C THR A 389 36.77 37.87 13.43
N LYS A 390 38.00 37.55 13.07
CA LYS A 390 38.54 36.23 13.26
C LYS A 390 38.50 35.97 14.76
N ILE A 391 37.44 35.40 15.25
CA ILE A 391 37.45 34.81 16.58
C ILE A 391 38.35 33.59 16.45
N LEU A 392 39.63 33.79 16.77
CA LEU A 392 40.54 32.69 17.03
C LEU A 392 40.06 32.04 18.33
N ILE A 393 39.17 31.08 18.20
CA ILE A 393 38.86 30.16 19.29
C ILE A 393 40.09 29.27 19.40
N HIS A 394 41.01 29.60 20.30
CA HIS A 394 41.97 28.64 20.79
C HIS A 394 41.22 27.55 21.56
N ILE A 395 40.80 26.53 20.86
CA ILE A 395 40.43 25.30 21.50
C ILE A 395 41.74 24.66 21.96
N GLN A 396 42.13 24.92 23.19
CA GLN A 396 43.04 24.03 23.91
C GLN A 396 42.30 22.74 24.14
N GLN A 397 42.25 21.91 23.13
CA GLN A 397 42.01 20.49 23.35
C GLN A 397 43.27 19.97 24.06
N ALA A 398 43.16 19.82 25.37
CA ALA A 398 44.00 18.85 26.03
C ALA A 398 43.67 17.52 25.37
N ALA A 399 44.48 17.11 24.41
CA ALA A 399 44.37 15.79 23.83
C ALA A 399 44.48 14.82 25.01
N PRO A 400 43.53 13.90 25.23
CA PRO A 400 43.72 12.86 26.23
C PRO A 400 45.02 12.18 25.85
N SER A 401 45.91 12.03 26.84
CA SER A 401 47.19 11.32 26.65
C SER A 401 46.83 9.87 26.25
N VAL A 402 46.92 9.61 24.96
CA VAL A 402 46.75 8.25 24.43
C VAL A 402 48.07 7.53 24.77
N GLU A 403 47.99 6.60 25.71
CA GLU A 403 49.08 5.70 25.98
C GLU A 403 49.37 4.85 24.76
N VAL A 404 50.46 5.12 24.06
CA VAL A 404 50.89 4.31 22.90
C VAL A 404 51.44 2.99 23.46
N ARG A 405 50.65 1.97 23.49
CA ARG A 405 51.09 0.60 23.84
C ARG A 405 51.78 -0.02 22.65
N SER A 406 52.97 -0.58 22.86
CA SER A 406 53.65 -1.32 21.81
C SER A 406 52.87 -2.55 21.38
N LEU A 407 52.97 -2.91 20.12
CA LEU A 407 52.31 -4.12 19.56
C LEU A 407 52.60 -5.42 20.36
N ALA A 408 53.80 -5.48 20.97
CA ALA A 408 54.18 -6.60 21.86
C ALA A 408 53.25 -6.77 23.07
N ALA A 409 52.56 -5.70 23.53
CA ALA A 409 51.60 -5.77 24.61
C ALA A 409 50.29 -6.48 24.17
N TYR A 410 50.00 -6.54 22.91
CA TYR A 410 48.82 -7.24 22.35
C TYR A 410 49.14 -8.70 22.03
N GLU A 411 50.40 -8.99 21.66
CA GLU A 411 50.84 -10.37 21.40
C GLU A 411 50.88 -11.23 22.71
N SER A 412 51.14 -10.61 23.85
CA SER A 412 51.13 -11.32 25.13
C SER A 412 49.72 -11.70 25.63
N VAL A 413 48.66 -11.08 25.09
CA VAL A 413 47.26 -11.38 25.43
C VAL A 413 46.68 -12.47 24.51
N VAL A 414 47.20 -12.59 23.28
CA VAL A 414 46.73 -13.58 22.28
C VAL A 414 47.45 -14.93 22.39
N GLY A 415 48.63 -14.93 23.04
CA GLY A 415 49.45 -16.16 23.20
C GLY A 415 49.12 -17.06 24.40
N GLY A 416 48.01 -16.82 25.10
CA GLY A 416 47.64 -17.52 26.34
C GLY A 416 46.47 -18.47 26.24
N VAL A 417 46.29 -19.19 25.12
CA VAL A 417 45.40 -20.37 25.05
C VAL A 417 46.15 -21.50 24.36
N GLN A 418 46.74 -22.33 25.23
CA GLN A 418 46.97 -23.75 24.93
C GLN A 418 45.93 -24.57 25.67
#